data_dfbca4e4f7c1d1c1194f6ea68afb624c
#
_entry.id   dfbca4e4f7c1d1c1194f6ea68afb624c
#
_cell.length_a   1.000
_cell.length_b   1.000
_cell.length_c   1.000
_cell.angle_alpha   90.00
_cell.angle_beta   90.00
_cell.angle_gamma   90.00
#
_symmetry.space_group_name_H-M   'P 1'
#
loop_
_entity.id
_entity.type
_entity.pdbx_description
1 polymer ?
#
loop_
_entity_poly.entity_id
_entity_poly.type
_entity_poly.pdbx_seq_one_letter_code
_entity_poly.pdbx_strand_id
1 'polypeptide(L)'
;NSSAMDGIALKSDKTFQASDRNHMVLTQGEDYLVVDTGDPIPKEFDCVVMVEDLIKVDENHVEIYQSAVPWQNIRPLGEDIVENQLIVPSKHKIRPVDIGALIAGGINELEVYKKPTVGIIPTGTEIVEPGTELKVGDIIDFNSRTFSAQVEEWGGIPRRYGIVKDDYNFIKQAVLNAVEENDIVLINAGSSAGREDFTSSVIRDLGELFIHGVAIKPGKPVMMGVINNKPIIGIPGYPVSAYFVMEEIVKPLIYSFQGLETEDKKVVRATLTRRCMSSLKYHEFVRVKLGYIGGKYVATPLTRGAGATMSLVNADGFLEIDQSIEGIEAGTAVNVKLLSSEDKIKNTLVCIGSHDPIIDIAADIMH
;
A
#
# COMPACT_ATOMS: atom_id res chain seq x y z
N ASN A 1 37.92 -1.21 12.68
CA ASN A 1 38.30 -1.68 11.35
C ASN A 1 38.26 -3.21 11.34
N SER A 2 37.81 -3.81 10.27
CA SER A 2 37.73 -5.26 10.13
C SER A 2 38.24 -5.70 8.75
N SER A 3 38.60 -6.98 8.63
CA SER A 3 38.95 -7.56 7.33
C SER A 3 37.74 -7.63 6.39
N ALA A 4 37.93 -7.20 5.15
CA ALA A 4 36.91 -7.36 4.11
C ALA A 4 36.98 -8.73 3.42
N MET A 5 38.12 -9.43 3.55
CA MET A 5 38.43 -10.70 2.87
C MET A 5 39.17 -11.64 3.80
N ASP A 6 39.13 -12.93 3.52
CA ASP A 6 39.99 -13.93 4.17
C ASP A 6 41.40 -13.78 3.65
N GLY A 7 42.40 -13.83 4.54
CA GLY A 7 43.79 -13.64 4.14
C GLY A 7 44.73 -13.33 5.28
N ILE A 8 45.70 -12.46 5.03
CA ILE A 8 46.70 -12.04 6.04
C ILE A 8 46.66 -10.52 6.22
N ALA A 9 46.57 -10.09 7.47
CA ALA A 9 46.71 -8.68 7.85
C ALA A 9 48.18 -8.38 8.10
N LEU A 10 48.69 -7.28 7.53
CA LEU A 10 50.10 -6.89 7.66
C LEU A 10 50.27 -5.39 7.42
N LYS A 11 51.51 -4.91 7.51
CA LYS A 11 51.87 -3.55 7.13
C LYS A 11 52.13 -3.48 5.63
N SER A 12 51.48 -2.57 4.94
CA SER A 12 51.63 -2.39 3.50
C SER A 12 53.09 -2.08 3.08
N ASP A 13 53.83 -1.34 3.91
CA ASP A 13 55.25 -0.99 3.63
C ASP A 13 56.13 -2.23 3.48
N LYS A 14 55.84 -3.33 4.18
CA LYS A 14 56.53 -4.61 4.04
C LYS A 14 56.28 -5.30 2.69
N THR A 15 55.29 -4.86 1.93
CA THR A 15 54.96 -5.48 0.65
C THR A 15 55.49 -4.73 -0.57
N PHE A 16 56.01 -3.51 -0.42
CA PHE A 16 56.31 -2.60 -1.53
C PHE A 16 57.35 -3.10 -2.54
N GLN A 17 58.17 -4.07 -2.14
CA GLN A 17 59.13 -4.70 -3.05
C GLN A 17 58.61 -5.95 -3.74
N ALA A 18 57.43 -6.41 -3.36
CA ALA A 18 56.82 -7.60 -3.97
C ALA A 18 56.37 -7.31 -5.41
N SER A 19 56.73 -8.21 -6.31
CA SER A 19 56.33 -8.19 -7.73
C SER A 19 56.46 -9.60 -8.33
N ASP A 20 55.91 -9.83 -9.49
CA ASP A 20 56.05 -11.11 -10.23
C ASP A 20 57.49 -11.59 -10.41
N ARG A 21 58.48 -10.67 -10.32
CA ARG A 21 59.89 -10.99 -10.46
C ARG A 21 60.63 -11.02 -9.11
N ASN A 22 60.01 -10.53 -8.07
CA ASN A 22 60.59 -10.43 -6.73
C ASN A 22 59.56 -10.80 -5.71
N HIS A 23 59.43 -12.10 -5.45
CA HIS A 23 58.50 -12.59 -4.43
C HIS A 23 59.09 -12.33 -3.04
N MET A 24 58.21 -12.07 -2.06
CA MET A 24 58.61 -11.82 -0.68
C MET A 24 58.03 -12.89 0.22
N VAL A 25 58.93 -13.49 1.03
CA VAL A 25 58.51 -14.47 2.06
C VAL A 25 58.22 -13.74 3.36
N LEU A 26 57.04 -14.01 3.93
CA LEU A 26 56.55 -13.40 5.19
C LEU A 26 56.37 -14.49 6.24
N THR A 27 56.66 -14.16 7.50
CA THR A 27 56.60 -15.07 8.65
C THR A 27 55.38 -14.78 9.51
N GLN A 28 54.58 -15.79 9.81
CA GLN A 28 53.40 -15.67 10.69
C GLN A 28 53.82 -15.27 12.10
N GLY A 29 53.12 -14.29 12.68
CA GLY A 29 53.38 -13.76 14.02
C GLY A 29 54.48 -12.68 14.07
N GLU A 30 55.35 -12.55 13.05
CA GLU A 30 56.33 -11.46 12.91
C GLU A 30 55.87 -10.42 11.89
N ASP A 31 55.47 -10.87 10.71
CA ASP A 31 55.13 -10.02 9.59
C ASP A 31 53.62 -9.87 9.38
N TYR A 32 52.89 -10.92 9.68
CA TYR A 32 51.44 -10.95 9.44
C TYR A 32 50.65 -11.75 10.48
N LEU A 33 49.34 -11.49 10.51
CA LEU A 33 48.34 -12.26 11.23
C LEU A 33 47.31 -12.81 10.22
N VAL A 34 46.93 -14.09 10.37
CA VAL A 34 45.84 -14.67 9.58
C VAL A 34 44.54 -14.07 10.07
N VAL A 35 43.70 -13.64 9.14
CA VAL A 35 42.36 -13.06 9.41
C VAL A 35 41.31 -13.62 8.47
N ASP A 36 40.11 -13.82 9.01
CA ASP A 36 38.94 -14.14 8.25
C ASP A 36 38.09 -12.87 8.02
N THR A 37 37.18 -12.94 7.07
CA THR A 37 36.26 -11.83 6.77
C THR A 37 35.49 -11.43 8.03
N GLY A 38 35.57 -10.16 8.41
CA GLY A 38 34.93 -9.60 9.59
C GLY A 38 35.83 -9.56 10.84
N ASP A 39 36.98 -10.22 10.83
CA ASP A 39 37.93 -10.18 11.96
C ASP A 39 38.44 -8.77 12.20
N PRO A 40 38.66 -8.37 13.48
CA PRO A 40 39.22 -7.08 13.80
C PRO A 40 40.66 -6.99 13.35
N ILE A 41 41.01 -5.90 12.67
CA ILE A 41 42.39 -5.62 12.26
C ILE A 41 43.12 -4.90 13.38
N PRO A 42 44.25 -5.47 13.90
CA PRO A 42 45.11 -4.80 14.88
C PRO A 42 45.63 -3.44 14.36
N LYS A 43 45.82 -2.47 15.27
CA LYS A 43 46.19 -1.09 14.92
C LYS A 43 47.55 -0.96 14.20
N GLU A 44 48.39 -1.93 14.38
CA GLU A 44 49.74 -2.02 13.75
C GLU A 44 49.66 -2.41 12.27
N PHE A 45 48.59 -3.00 11.81
CA PHE A 45 48.36 -3.43 10.41
C PHE A 45 47.43 -2.46 9.67
N ASP A 46 47.73 -2.28 8.39
CA ASP A 46 47.06 -1.29 7.55
C ASP A 46 46.59 -1.84 6.18
N CYS A 47 46.76 -3.15 5.94
CA CYS A 47 46.23 -3.81 4.74
C CYS A 47 45.95 -5.29 5.00
N VAL A 48 45.15 -5.90 4.13
CA VAL A 48 44.93 -7.34 4.05
C VAL A 48 45.24 -7.81 2.63
N VAL A 49 46.09 -8.83 2.51
CA VAL A 49 46.31 -9.57 1.26
C VAL A 49 45.43 -10.80 1.28
N MET A 50 44.65 -11.00 0.22
CA MET A 50 43.67 -12.11 0.13
C MET A 50 44.37 -13.46 0.09
N VAL A 51 43.71 -14.48 0.59
CA VAL A 51 44.24 -15.86 0.59
C VAL A 51 44.58 -16.36 -0.80
N GLU A 52 43.85 -15.91 -1.83
CA GLU A 52 44.05 -16.25 -3.25
C GLU A 52 45.37 -15.69 -3.82
N ASP A 53 45.90 -14.61 -3.21
CA ASP A 53 47.13 -13.94 -3.62
C ASP A 53 48.34 -14.43 -2.83
N LEU A 54 48.19 -15.51 -2.04
CA LEU A 54 49.24 -16.08 -1.23
C LEU A 54 49.75 -17.40 -1.81
N ILE A 55 51.09 -17.59 -1.76
CA ILE A 55 51.71 -18.89 -2.05
C ILE A 55 52.17 -19.46 -0.72
N LYS A 56 51.60 -20.59 -0.31
CA LYS A 56 52.03 -21.27 0.92
C LYS A 56 53.41 -21.91 0.74
N VAL A 57 54.38 -21.51 1.52
CA VAL A 57 55.74 -22.08 1.50
C VAL A 57 55.83 -23.23 2.50
N ASP A 58 55.40 -23.02 3.74
CA ASP A 58 55.33 -24.03 4.79
C ASP A 58 54.22 -23.66 5.83
N GLU A 59 54.29 -24.21 7.06
CA GLU A 59 53.28 -23.95 8.10
C GLU A 59 53.27 -22.52 8.60
N ASN A 60 54.42 -21.83 8.61
CA ASN A 60 54.60 -20.51 9.16
C ASN A 60 54.97 -19.43 8.12
N HIS A 61 55.23 -19.82 6.88
CA HIS A 61 55.68 -18.90 5.84
C HIS A 61 54.73 -18.89 4.65
N VAL A 62 54.42 -17.68 4.19
CA VAL A 62 53.75 -17.43 2.92
C VAL A 62 54.58 -16.52 2.04
N GLU A 63 54.38 -16.63 0.75
CA GLU A 63 55.02 -15.80 -0.25
C GLU A 63 53.99 -14.95 -0.96
N ILE A 64 54.29 -13.66 -1.13
CA ILE A 64 53.50 -12.71 -1.87
C ILE A 64 54.26 -12.24 -3.12
N TYR A 65 53.53 -11.99 -4.21
CA TYR A 65 54.07 -11.56 -5.50
C TYR A 65 53.48 -10.22 -5.98
N GLN A 66 52.70 -9.54 -5.14
CA GLN A 66 52.15 -8.20 -5.39
C GLN A 66 52.25 -7.33 -4.14
N SER A 67 52.52 -6.04 -4.34
CA SER A 67 52.48 -5.07 -3.28
C SER A 67 51.04 -4.70 -2.92
N ALA A 68 50.75 -4.53 -1.64
CA ALA A 68 49.49 -4.04 -1.13
C ALA A 68 49.55 -2.54 -0.83
N VAL A 69 48.47 -1.84 -1.05
CA VAL A 69 48.36 -0.42 -0.67
C VAL A 69 47.72 -0.27 0.72
N PRO A 70 48.02 0.82 1.45
CA PRO A 70 47.35 1.10 2.71
C PRO A 70 45.84 1.06 2.55
N TRP A 71 45.13 0.43 3.52
CA TRP A 71 43.69 0.22 3.58
C TRP A 71 43.12 -0.78 2.55
N GLN A 72 43.97 -1.46 1.80
CA GLN A 72 43.52 -2.51 0.90
C GLN A 72 42.82 -3.61 1.69
N ASN A 73 41.60 -3.99 1.26
CA ASN A 73 40.75 -5.02 1.85
C ASN A 73 40.44 -4.84 3.36
N ILE A 74 40.49 -3.61 3.87
CA ILE A 74 40.05 -3.25 5.21
C ILE A 74 38.77 -2.47 5.13
N ARG A 75 37.78 -2.88 5.89
CA ARG A 75 36.57 -2.11 6.13
C ARG A 75 36.83 -1.11 7.25
N PRO A 76 36.84 0.18 6.95
CA PRO A 76 37.03 1.18 7.98
C PRO A 76 35.82 1.29 8.90
N LEU A 77 36.04 1.69 10.15
CA LEU A 77 35.00 2.04 11.08
C LEU A 77 34.13 3.16 10.46
N GLY A 78 32.83 2.96 10.40
CA GLY A 78 31.90 3.92 9.80
C GLY A 78 31.82 3.88 8.27
N GLU A 79 32.25 2.79 7.63
CA GLU A 79 32.05 2.59 6.19
C GLU A 79 30.57 2.63 5.77
N ASP A 80 29.69 2.05 6.59
CA ASP A 80 28.25 1.97 6.32
C ASP A 80 27.47 2.99 7.16
N ILE A 81 27.53 2.88 8.49
CA ILE A 81 26.80 3.74 9.43
C ILE A 81 27.78 4.39 10.40
N VAL A 82 27.69 5.72 10.55
CA VAL A 82 28.48 6.47 11.52
C VAL A 82 27.65 6.94 12.71
N GLU A 83 28.32 7.21 13.84
CA GLU A 83 27.68 7.75 15.03
C GLU A 83 26.93 9.06 14.70
N ASN A 84 25.71 9.21 15.22
CA ASN A 84 24.79 10.34 14.98
C ASN A 84 24.28 10.46 13.54
N GLN A 85 24.46 9.46 12.70
CA GLN A 85 23.84 9.44 11.37
C GLN A 85 22.33 9.17 11.49
N LEU A 86 21.52 9.97 10.79
CA LEU A 86 20.10 9.70 10.66
C LEU A 86 19.89 8.49 9.75
N ILE A 87 19.35 7.38 10.27
CA ILE A 87 19.05 6.17 9.50
C ILE A 87 17.74 6.29 8.76
N VAL A 88 16.65 6.67 9.46
CA VAL A 88 15.32 6.92 8.87
C VAL A 88 14.73 8.20 9.43
N PRO A 89 14.06 9.03 8.63
CA PRO A 89 13.39 10.23 9.12
C PRO A 89 12.10 9.90 9.87
N SER A 90 11.55 10.88 10.61
CA SER A 90 10.23 10.78 11.23
C SER A 90 9.15 10.55 10.16
N LYS A 91 8.13 9.77 10.51
CA LYS A 91 7.01 9.38 9.63
C LYS A 91 7.42 8.54 8.40
N HIS A 92 8.63 7.97 8.42
CA HIS A 92 9.05 7.03 7.38
C HIS A 92 8.30 5.71 7.51
N LYS A 93 7.77 5.20 6.40
CA LYS A 93 7.20 3.84 6.36
C LYS A 93 8.34 2.83 6.40
N ILE A 94 8.46 2.10 7.51
CA ILE A 94 9.55 1.15 7.74
C ILE A 94 9.49 0.02 6.70
N ARG A 95 10.57 -0.14 5.94
CA ARG A 95 10.78 -1.21 4.96
C ARG A 95 11.66 -2.31 5.57
N PRO A 96 11.64 -3.53 5.04
CA PRO A 96 12.51 -4.61 5.52
C PRO A 96 14.01 -4.24 5.60
N VAL A 97 14.52 -3.50 4.62
CA VAL A 97 15.92 -3.04 4.60
C VAL A 97 16.22 -2.04 5.72
N ASP A 98 15.25 -1.20 6.08
CA ASP A 98 15.42 -0.21 7.14
C ASP A 98 15.61 -0.88 8.51
N ILE A 99 14.96 -2.04 8.73
CA ILE A 99 15.14 -2.85 9.95
C ILE A 99 16.59 -3.29 10.07
N GLY A 100 17.20 -3.77 8.97
CA GLY A 100 18.62 -4.15 8.95
C GLY A 100 19.54 -3.00 9.32
N ALA A 101 19.33 -1.83 8.71
CA ALA A 101 20.11 -0.62 9.00
C ALA A 101 19.92 -0.13 10.45
N LEU A 102 18.69 -0.16 10.99
CA LEU A 102 18.42 0.21 12.39
C LEU A 102 19.16 -0.70 13.36
N ILE A 103 19.10 -2.03 13.15
CA ILE A 103 19.78 -3.00 13.99
C ILE A 103 21.31 -2.83 13.89
N ALA A 104 21.86 -2.66 12.66
CA ALA A 104 23.27 -2.42 12.45
C ALA A 104 23.76 -1.12 13.14
N GLY A 105 22.90 -0.10 13.20
CA GLY A 105 23.12 1.12 13.95
C GLY A 105 22.90 1.01 15.47
N GLY A 106 22.58 -0.19 15.99
CA GLY A 106 22.40 -0.45 17.43
C GLY A 106 20.99 -0.09 17.95
N ILE A 107 20.02 0.19 17.08
CA ILE A 107 18.64 0.51 17.45
C ILE A 107 17.82 -0.77 17.51
N ASN A 108 17.51 -1.24 18.73
CA ASN A 108 16.76 -2.48 18.95
C ASN A 108 15.26 -2.25 19.17
N GLU A 109 14.87 -1.04 19.56
CA GLU A 109 13.47 -0.66 19.80
C GLU A 109 13.18 0.66 19.09
N LEU A 110 11.99 0.76 18.50
CA LEU A 110 11.53 1.94 17.77
C LEU A 110 10.07 2.22 18.08
N GLU A 111 9.75 3.48 18.40
CA GLU A 111 8.36 3.91 18.53
C GLU A 111 7.75 4.07 17.14
N VAL A 112 6.62 3.39 16.92
CA VAL A 112 5.88 3.44 15.66
C VAL A 112 4.41 3.79 15.88
N TYR A 113 3.75 4.32 14.86
CA TYR A 113 2.30 4.48 14.90
C TYR A 113 1.61 3.12 15.00
N LYS A 114 0.64 3.02 15.92
CA LYS A 114 -0.20 1.83 16.05
C LYS A 114 -1.13 1.71 14.84
N LYS A 115 -1.28 0.49 14.32
CA LYS A 115 -2.31 0.21 13.32
C LYS A 115 -3.69 0.43 13.94
N PRO A 116 -4.57 1.26 13.35
CA PRO A 116 -5.89 1.49 13.92
C PRO A 116 -6.76 0.23 13.82
N THR A 117 -7.50 -0.04 14.88
CA THR A 117 -8.59 -1.03 14.87
C THR A 117 -9.85 -0.38 14.33
N VAL A 118 -10.51 -1.07 13.37
CA VAL A 118 -11.69 -0.56 12.67
C VAL A 118 -12.86 -1.51 12.88
N GLY A 119 -13.83 -1.09 13.68
CA GLY A 119 -15.07 -1.81 13.90
C GLY A 119 -16.00 -1.65 12.69
N ILE A 120 -16.54 -2.75 12.16
CA ILE A 120 -17.45 -2.74 11.00
C ILE A 120 -18.78 -3.38 11.43
N ILE A 121 -19.83 -2.57 11.46
CA ILE A 121 -21.17 -2.97 11.88
C ILE A 121 -22.08 -3.00 10.64
N PRO A 122 -22.40 -4.17 10.08
CA PRO A 122 -23.43 -4.29 9.05
C PRO A 122 -24.82 -4.15 9.68
N THR A 123 -25.66 -3.27 9.12
CA THR A 123 -27.05 -3.10 9.56
C THR A 123 -28.00 -3.35 8.41
N GLY A 124 -29.18 -3.89 8.73
CA GLY A 124 -30.26 -4.17 7.78
C GLY A 124 -31.06 -5.39 8.22
N THR A 125 -32.40 -5.26 8.22
CA THR A 125 -33.28 -6.38 8.55
C THR A 125 -33.30 -7.44 7.44
N GLU A 126 -33.05 -7.00 6.20
CA GLU A 126 -32.94 -7.83 5.00
C GLU A 126 -31.56 -8.47 4.80
N ILE A 127 -30.56 -8.04 5.58
CA ILE A 127 -29.18 -8.50 5.41
C ILE A 127 -29.02 -9.87 6.06
N VAL A 128 -28.36 -10.80 5.34
CA VAL A 128 -28.08 -12.16 5.80
C VAL A 128 -26.62 -12.55 5.58
N GLU A 129 -26.13 -13.48 6.37
CA GLU A 129 -24.76 -14.03 6.23
C GLU A 129 -24.62 -14.84 4.93
N PRO A 130 -23.47 -14.80 4.24
CA PRO A 130 -23.17 -15.69 3.13
C PRO A 130 -23.31 -17.17 3.51
N GLY A 131 -23.90 -17.95 2.62
CA GLY A 131 -24.17 -19.38 2.86
C GLY A 131 -25.52 -19.65 3.53
N THR A 132 -26.27 -18.59 3.89
CA THR A 132 -27.66 -18.72 4.37
C THR A 132 -28.57 -19.09 3.20
N GLU A 133 -29.58 -19.97 3.43
CA GLU A 133 -30.64 -20.22 2.47
C GLU A 133 -31.47 -18.95 2.28
N LEU A 134 -31.46 -18.42 1.04
CA LEU A 134 -32.06 -17.12 0.73
C LEU A 134 -33.58 -17.18 0.64
N LYS A 135 -34.23 -16.24 1.26
CA LYS A 135 -35.67 -15.96 1.09
C LYS A 135 -35.86 -14.74 0.20
N VAL A 136 -37.09 -14.57 -0.30
CA VAL A 136 -37.43 -13.39 -1.09
C VAL A 136 -37.24 -12.13 -0.25
N GLY A 137 -36.38 -11.22 -0.73
CA GLY A 137 -36.05 -9.97 -0.06
C GLY A 137 -34.69 -10.00 0.68
N ASP A 138 -34.09 -11.16 0.89
CA ASP A 138 -32.79 -11.26 1.55
C ASP A 138 -31.68 -10.73 0.64
N ILE A 139 -30.73 -10.03 1.27
CA ILE A 139 -29.51 -9.50 0.64
C ILE A 139 -28.30 -10.07 1.39
N ILE A 140 -27.40 -10.71 0.68
CA ILE A 140 -26.17 -11.24 1.30
C ILE A 140 -25.27 -10.08 1.73
N ASP A 141 -24.73 -10.13 2.96
CA ASP A 141 -23.71 -9.20 3.43
C ASP A 141 -22.38 -9.45 2.72
N PHE A 142 -22.10 -8.68 1.70
CA PHE A 142 -20.80 -8.65 1.03
C PHE A 142 -20.00 -7.38 1.36
N ASN A 143 -20.68 -6.28 1.72
CA ASN A 143 -20.03 -5.01 2.01
C ASN A 143 -19.07 -5.11 3.21
N SER A 144 -19.50 -5.70 4.31
CA SER A 144 -18.67 -5.80 5.51
C SER A 144 -17.35 -6.54 5.24
N ARG A 145 -17.37 -7.51 4.33
CA ARG A 145 -16.18 -8.27 3.91
C ARG A 145 -15.28 -7.46 2.99
N THR A 146 -15.88 -6.74 2.05
CA THR A 146 -15.16 -5.79 1.19
C THR A 146 -14.46 -4.73 2.04
N PHE A 147 -15.14 -4.15 3.02
CA PHE A 147 -14.56 -3.16 3.92
C PHE A 147 -13.43 -3.75 4.78
N SER A 148 -13.60 -4.98 5.28
CA SER A 148 -12.55 -5.66 6.03
C SER A 148 -11.28 -5.81 5.18
N ALA A 149 -11.42 -6.29 3.94
CA ALA A 149 -10.29 -6.45 3.02
C ALA A 149 -9.62 -5.10 2.68
N GLN A 150 -10.40 -4.03 2.46
CA GLN A 150 -9.87 -2.69 2.22
C GLN A 150 -9.13 -2.14 3.46
N VAL A 151 -9.68 -2.33 4.67
CA VAL A 151 -9.03 -1.91 5.92
C VAL A 151 -7.69 -2.63 6.11
N GLU A 152 -7.62 -3.94 5.84
CA GLU A 152 -6.38 -4.72 5.89
C GLU A 152 -5.37 -4.24 4.84
N GLU A 153 -5.80 -4.01 3.61
CA GLU A 153 -4.96 -3.49 2.52
C GLU A 153 -4.34 -2.13 2.89
N TRP A 154 -5.08 -1.29 3.62
CA TRP A 154 -4.62 0.03 4.07
C TRP A 154 -3.86 0.00 5.40
N GLY A 155 -3.56 -1.19 5.93
CA GLY A 155 -2.76 -1.40 7.13
C GLY A 155 -3.52 -1.26 8.45
N GLY A 156 -4.84 -1.14 8.44
CA GLY A 156 -5.69 -1.21 9.63
C GLY A 156 -5.98 -2.64 10.07
N ILE A 157 -6.62 -2.80 11.21
CA ILE A 157 -7.06 -4.08 11.76
C ILE A 157 -8.59 -4.10 11.79
N PRO A 158 -9.27 -4.79 10.85
CA PRO A 158 -10.72 -4.83 10.83
C PRO A 158 -11.28 -5.74 11.92
N ARG A 159 -12.36 -5.32 12.54
CA ARG A 159 -13.21 -6.12 13.43
C ARG A 159 -14.63 -6.08 12.93
N ARG A 160 -15.07 -7.17 12.31
CA ARG A 160 -16.44 -7.30 11.80
C ARG A 160 -17.36 -7.79 12.91
N TYR A 161 -18.43 -7.05 13.15
CA TYR A 161 -19.51 -7.42 14.07
C TYR A 161 -20.58 -8.24 13.35
N GLY A 162 -21.44 -8.90 14.11
CA GLY A 162 -22.60 -9.57 13.56
C GLY A 162 -23.60 -8.58 12.96
N ILE A 163 -24.47 -9.06 12.05
CA ILE A 163 -25.49 -8.26 11.39
C ILE A 163 -26.47 -7.72 12.43
N VAL A 164 -26.68 -6.42 12.46
CA VAL A 164 -27.57 -5.72 13.40
C VAL A 164 -28.87 -5.36 12.66
N LYS A 165 -30.02 -5.69 13.24
CA LYS A 165 -31.32 -5.31 12.69
C LYS A 165 -31.51 -3.80 12.73
N ASP A 166 -32.27 -3.28 11.78
CA ASP A 166 -32.67 -1.87 11.73
C ASP A 166 -33.62 -1.53 12.87
N ASP A 167 -33.06 -1.38 14.06
CA ASP A 167 -33.71 -0.95 15.31
C ASP A 167 -32.77 -0.03 16.07
N TYR A 168 -33.31 1.06 16.58
CA TYR A 168 -32.53 2.08 17.30
C TYR A 168 -31.71 1.49 18.47
N ASN A 169 -32.32 0.65 19.31
CA ASN A 169 -31.65 0.13 20.50
C ASN A 169 -30.56 -0.88 20.14
N PHE A 170 -30.79 -1.75 19.13
CA PHE A 170 -29.80 -2.70 18.67
C PHE A 170 -28.60 -1.99 18.04
N ILE A 171 -28.84 -0.98 17.20
CA ILE A 171 -27.76 -0.18 16.58
C ILE A 171 -26.99 0.58 17.67
N LYS A 172 -27.70 1.23 18.62
CA LYS A 172 -27.09 1.95 19.74
C LYS A 172 -26.17 1.07 20.56
N GLN A 173 -26.63 -0.14 20.94
CA GLN A 173 -25.81 -1.06 21.71
C GLN A 173 -24.58 -1.56 20.94
N ALA A 174 -24.74 -1.89 19.66
CA ALA A 174 -23.65 -2.32 18.79
C ALA A 174 -22.60 -1.22 18.63
N VAL A 175 -23.03 0.05 18.47
CA VAL A 175 -22.13 1.20 18.36
C VAL A 175 -21.37 1.43 19.66
N LEU A 176 -22.02 1.36 20.82
CA LEU A 176 -21.34 1.50 22.12
C LEU A 176 -20.24 0.44 22.29
N ASN A 177 -20.55 -0.82 22.04
CA ASN A 177 -19.58 -1.91 22.13
C ASN A 177 -18.41 -1.69 21.14
N ALA A 178 -18.72 -1.33 19.89
CA ALA A 178 -17.70 -1.10 18.89
C ALA A 178 -16.79 0.09 19.20
N VAL A 179 -17.33 1.17 19.76
CA VAL A 179 -16.56 2.35 20.18
C VAL A 179 -15.60 2.02 21.33
N GLU A 180 -15.96 1.14 22.25
CA GLU A 180 -15.07 0.73 23.34
C GLU A 180 -13.84 -0.02 22.81
N GLU A 181 -14.03 -0.89 21.81
CA GLU A 181 -13.03 -1.86 21.34
C GLU A 181 -12.18 -1.35 20.16
N ASN A 182 -12.61 -0.32 19.44
CA ASN A 182 -11.98 0.10 18.20
C ASN A 182 -11.57 1.57 18.22
N ASP A 183 -10.64 1.92 17.33
CA ASP A 183 -10.17 3.30 17.13
C ASP A 183 -11.08 4.07 16.13
N ILE A 184 -11.70 3.34 15.18
CA ILE A 184 -12.63 3.86 14.17
C ILE A 184 -13.82 2.91 14.10
N VAL A 185 -15.04 3.43 13.90
CA VAL A 185 -16.24 2.59 13.71
C VAL A 185 -16.94 2.95 12.40
N LEU A 186 -17.22 1.92 11.60
CA LEU A 186 -17.96 2.01 10.35
C LEU A 186 -19.32 1.34 10.54
N ILE A 187 -20.39 2.05 10.21
CA ILE A 187 -21.75 1.53 10.22
C ILE A 187 -22.22 1.42 8.77
N ASN A 188 -22.39 0.21 8.26
CA ASN A 188 -22.93 0.01 6.94
C ASN A 188 -24.46 0.03 7.03
N ALA A 189 -25.04 1.20 6.84
CA ALA A 189 -26.47 1.43 6.97
C ALA A 189 -27.17 1.42 5.60
N GLY A 190 -28.44 1.01 5.58
CA GLY A 190 -29.33 1.25 4.44
C GLY A 190 -29.41 2.73 4.08
N SER A 191 -29.91 3.06 2.89
CA SER A 191 -29.90 4.43 2.38
C SER A 191 -30.68 5.41 3.28
N SER A 192 -30.06 6.46 3.64
CA SER A 192 -30.42 7.56 4.52
C SER A 192 -31.65 8.40 4.13
N ALA A 193 -32.44 8.05 3.16
CA ALA A 193 -33.63 8.81 2.72
C ALA A 193 -34.94 8.15 3.17
N GLY A 194 -34.88 7.10 3.98
CA GLY A 194 -36.03 6.42 4.54
C GLY A 194 -36.65 7.16 5.73
N ARG A 195 -37.87 6.80 6.12
CA ARG A 195 -38.59 7.35 7.28
C ARG A 195 -37.87 7.08 8.62
N GLU A 196 -36.89 6.18 8.67
CA GLU A 196 -36.22 5.71 9.88
C GLU A 196 -34.70 5.69 9.66
N ASP A 197 -34.05 6.87 9.84
CA ASP A 197 -32.58 6.97 9.87
C ASP A 197 -32.09 6.83 11.32
N PHE A 198 -32.10 5.58 11.81
CA PHE A 198 -31.66 5.28 13.16
C PHE A 198 -30.17 5.59 13.35
N THR A 199 -29.35 5.42 12.32
CA THR A 199 -27.89 5.65 12.41
C THR A 199 -27.57 7.08 12.77
N SER A 200 -28.17 8.06 12.10
CA SER A 200 -27.96 9.47 12.40
C SER A 200 -28.45 9.85 13.80
N SER A 201 -29.58 9.28 14.22
CA SER A 201 -30.15 9.50 15.56
C SER A 201 -29.22 8.94 16.65
N VAL A 202 -28.71 7.71 16.47
CA VAL A 202 -27.79 7.08 17.40
C VAL A 202 -26.49 7.88 17.53
N ILE A 203 -25.92 8.37 16.41
CA ILE A 203 -24.69 9.17 16.46
C ILE A 203 -24.92 10.47 17.21
N ARG A 204 -26.07 11.17 16.98
CA ARG A 204 -26.41 12.42 17.70
C ARG A 204 -26.63 12.22 19.19
N ASP A 205 -27.24 11.11 19.57
CA ASP A 205 -27.53 10.81 20.97
C ASP A 205 -26.29 10.39 21.79
N LEU A 206 -25.33 9.75 21.14
CA LEU A 206 -24.11 9.26 21.80
C LEU A 206 -22.92 10.19 21.67
N GLY A 207 -22.95 11.12 20.73
CA GLY A 207 -21.84 12.01 20.44
C GLY A 207 -22.24 13.19 19.55
N GLU A 208 -21.39 13.53 18.60
CA GLU A 208 -21.60 14.64 17.68
C GLU A 208 -21.61 14.17 16.23
N LEU A 209 -22.63 14.55 15.47
CA LEU A 209 -22.75 14.31 14.03
C LEU A 209 -22.36 15.58 13.27
N PHE A 210 -21.18 15.59 12.64
CA PHE A 210 -20.65 16.77 11.93
C PHE A 210 -21.25 16.90 10.53
N ILE A 211 -21.35 15.77 9.81
CA ILE A 211 -21.76 15.72 8.41
C ILE A 211 -22.84 14.65 8.25
N HIS A 212 -23.93 15.06 7.57
CA HIS A 212 -25.00 14.16 7.15
C HIS A 212 -25.28 14.41 5.67
N GLY A 213 -24.53 13.68 4.84
CA GLY A 213 -24.53 13.82 3.40
C GLY A 213 -23.49 14.79 2.86
N VAL A 214 -22.88 14.40 1.75
CA VAL A 214 -21.87 15.19 1.00
C VAL A 214 -22.27 15.30 -0.46
N ALA A 215 -21.80 16.34 -1.13
CA ALA A 215 -22.14 16.59 -2.53
C ALA A 215 -21.30 15.75 -3.52
N ILE A 216 -21.16 14.45 -3.27
CA ILE A 216 -20.49 13.49 -4.17
C ILE A 216 -21.50 12.49 -4.74
N LYS A 217 -21.19 11.90 -5.88
CA LYS A 217 -22.02 10.85 -6.52
C LYS A 217 -21.14 9.84 -7.27
N PRO A 218 -21.21 8.54 -6.91
CA PRO A 218 -21.97 7.96 -5.81
C PRO A 218 -21.35 8.27 -4.44
N GLY A 219 -22.08 8.08 -3.34
CA GLY A 219 -21.60 8.27 -1.98
C GLY A 219 -22.30 9.39 -1.18
N LYS A 220 -23.29 10.09 -1.81
CA LYS A 220 -24.00 11.21 -1.18
C LYS A 220 -24.41 10.99 0.29
N PRO A 221 -25.01 9.85 0.71
CA PRO A 221 -25.62 9.73 2.04
C PRO A 221 -24.63 9.35 3.15
N VAL A 222 -23.33 9.59 2.97
CA VAL A 222 -22.35 9.34 4.02
C VAL A 222 -22.62 10.22 5.25
N MET A 223 -22.38 9.65 6.43
CA MET A 223 -22.44 10.37 7.72
C MET A 223 -21.08 10.32 8.37
N MET A 224 -20.69 11.41 9.03
CA MET A 224 -19.44 11.49 9.78
C MET A 224 -19.69 12.18 11.13
N GLY A 225 -19.24 11.53 12.18
CA GLY A 225 -19.37 12.02 13.54
C GLY A 225 -18.26 11.50 14.46
N VAL A 226 -18.38 11.81 15.74
CA VAL A 226 -17.47 11.35 16.78
C VAL A 226 -18.27 10.91 18.01
N ILE A 227 -17.85 9.79 18.61
CA ILE A 227 -18.35 9.29 19.90
C ILE A 227 -17.13 8.95 20.74
N ASN A 228 -17.05 9.49 21.97
CA ASN A 228 -15.91 9.30 22.87
C ASN A 228 -14.55 9.60 22.20
N ASN A 229 -14.45 10.69 21.45
CA ASN A 229 -13.28 11.08 20.65
C ASN A 229 -12.85 10.07 19.58
N LYS A 230 -13.72 9.15 19.19
CA LYS A 230 -13.46 8.17 18.12
C LYS A 230 -14.34 8.46 16.91
N PRO A 231 -13.77 8.44 15.70
CA PRO A 231 -14.54 8.67 14.46
C PRO A 231 -15.57 7.58 14.22
N ILE A 232 -16.75 8.00 13.83
CA ILE A 232 -17.86 7.14 13.40
C ILE A 232 -18.26 7.55 12.00
N ILE A 233 -18.31 6.58 11.08
CA ILE A 233 -18.69 6.83 9.68
C ILE A 233 -19.85 5.91 9.31
N GLY A 234 -20.98 6.54 8.96
CA GLY A 234 -22.12 5.84 8.35
C GLY A 234 -21.89 5.69 6.84
N ILE A 235 -21.75 4.46 6.38
CA ILE A 235 -21.43 4.13 4.98
C ILE A 235 -22.73 3.69 4.27
N PRO A 236 -23.03 4.22 3.07
CA PRO A 236 -24.18 3.81 2.29
C PRO A 236 -24.20 2.31 1.96
N GLY A 237 -25.36 1.66 2.01
CA GLY A 237 -25.50 0.24 1.72
C GLY A 237 -25.22 -0.15 0.24
N TYR A 238 -25.40 0.77 -0.71
CA TYR A 238 -25.10 0.48 -2.12
C TYR A 238 -23.60 0.34 -2.37
N PRO A 239 -23.13 -0.76 -2.99
CA PRO A 239 -21.71 -1.13 -3.06
C PRO A 239 -20.81 -0.10 -3.72
N VAL A 240 -21.27 0.54 -4.80
CA VAL A 240 -20.44 1.57 -5.48
C VAL A 240 -20.36 2.85 -4.65
N SER A 241 -21.44 3.22 -3.97
CA SER A 241 -21.43 4.35 -3.04
C SER A 241 -20.50 4.08 -1.86
N ALA A 242 -20.58 2.88 -1.29
CA ALA A 242 -19.74 2.43 -0.22
C ALA A 242 -18.24 2.45 -0.62
N TYR A 243 -17.92 1.93 -1.80
CA TYR A 243 -16.56 1.91 -2.32
C TYR A 243 -15.93 3.31 -2.36
N PHE A 244 -16.62 4.31 -2.92
CA PHE A 244 -16.08 5.67 -2.99
C PHE A 244 -16.00 6.34 -1.62
N VAL A 245 -16.93 6.08 -0.71
CA VAL A 245 -16.84 6.57 0.68
C VAL A 245 -15.64 5.94 1.40
N MET A 246 -15.40 4.65 1.20
CA MET A 246 -14.23 3.97 1.76
C MET A 246 -12.92 4.56 1.20
N GLU A 247 -12.81 4.74 -0.11
CA GLU A 247 -11.61 5.29 -0.76
C GLU A 247 -11.34 6.75 -0.42
N GLU A 248 -12.37 7.62 -0.45
CA GLU A 248 -12.19 9.07 -0.35
C GLU A 248 -12.24 9.59 1.11
N ILE A 249 -12.83 8.82 2.04
CA ILE A 249 -13.02 9.26 3.43
C ILE A 249 -12.34 8.33 4.42
N VAL A 250 -12.59 7.01 4.34
CA VAL A 250 -12.09 6.06 5.34
C VAL A 250 -10.60 5.80 5.15
N LYS A 251 -10.14 5.64 3.92
CA LYS A 251 -8.71 5.40 3.62
C LYS A 251 -7.80 6.52 4.12
N PRO A 252 -8.07 7.81 3.82
CA PRO A 252 -7.28 8.93 4.38
C PRO A 252 -7.26 8.93 5.91
N LEU A 253 -8.40 8.59 6.54
CA LEU A 253 -8.49 8.52 7.99
C LEU A 253 -7.59 7.40 8.55
N ILE A 254 -7.64 6.19 7.98
CA ILE A 254 -6.78 5.06 8.38
C ILE A 254 -5.30 5.42 8.21
N TYR A 255 -4.93 6.09 7.11
CA TYR A 255 -3.55 6.53 6.86
C TYR A 255 -3.11 7.60 7.86
N SER A 256 -3.99 8.55 8.20
CA SER A 256 -3.72 9.59 9.21
C SER A 256 -3.40 8.98 10.58
N PHE A 257 -4.12 7.94 11.01
CA PHE A 257 -3.82 7.22 12.26
C PHE A 257 -2.43 6.55 12.25
N GLN A 258 -1.94 6.19 11.09
CA GLN A 258 -0.61 5.59 10.90
C GLN A 258 0.48 6.63 10.60
N GLY A 259 0.15 7.92 10.61
CA GLY A 259 1.08 9.00 10.26
C GLY A 259 1.51 8.99 8.79
N LEU A 260 0.74 8.33 7.92
CA LEU A 260 0.97 8.22 6.49
C LEU A 260 0.12 9.21 5.71
N GLU A 261 0.60 9.60 4.54
CA GLU A 261 -0.18 10.32 3.54
C GLU A 261 -0.74 9.33 2.50
N THR A 262 -1.91 9.64 1.96
CA THR A 262 -2.48 8.85 0.87
C THR A 262 -1.69 9.09 -0.41
N GLU A 263 -1.26 8.01 -1.05
CA GLU A 263 -0.62 8.11 -2.36
C GLU A 263 -1.65 8.46 -3.43
N ASP A 264 -1.30 9.41 -4.29
CA ASP A 264 -2.11 9.75 -5.44
C ASP A 264 -2.17 8.58 -6.43
N LYS A 265 -3.37 8.27 -6.89
CA LYS A 265 -3.54 7.27 -7.96
C LYS A 265 -2.89 7.77 -9.24
N LYS A 266 -2.23 6.88 -9.96
CA LYS A 266 -1.66 7.21 -11.27
C LYS A 266 -2.76 7.71 -12.21
N VAL A 267 -2.47 8.78 -12.93
CA VAL A 267 -3.41 9.43 -13.85
C VAL A 267 -2.94 9.24 -15.29
N VAL A 268 -3.85 8.85 -16.18
CA VAL A 268 -3.61 8.82 -17.62
C VAL A 268 -4.57 9.76 -18.34
N ARG A 269 -4.09 10.36 -19.44
CA ARG A 269 -4.94 11.17 -20.31
C ARG A 269 -5.58 10.29 -21.37
N ALA A 270 -6.91 10.24 -21.40
CA ALA A 270 -7.68 9.40 -22.30
C ALA A 270 -8.72 10.21 -23.09
N THR A 271 -9.08 9.75 -24.29
CA THR A 271 -10.17 10.32 -25.07
C THR A 271 -11.49 9.65 -24.72
N LEU A 272 -12.49 10.41 -24.34
CA LEU A 272 -13.80 9.89 -23.98
C LEU A 272 -14.55 9.38 -25.22
N THR A 273 -15.00 8.13 -25.23
CA THR A 273 -15.62 7.51 -26.42
C THR A 273 -17.07 7.91 -26.63
N ARG A 274 -17.78 8.30 -25.59
CA ARG A 274 -19.18 8.74 -25.64
C ARG A 274 -19.45 9.80 -24.59
N ARG A 275 -20.45 10.65 -24.86
CA ARG A 275 -20.88 11.71 -23.93
C ARG A 275 -21.18 11.17 -22.54
N CYS A 276 -20.72 11.88 -21.53
CA CYS A 276 -20.90 11.59 -20.13
C CYS A 276 -21.68 12.72 -19.46
N MET A 277 -22.97 12.54 -19.25
CA MET A 277 -23.81 13.53 -18.55
C MET A 277 -23.43 13.61 -17.07
N SER A 278 -23.51 14.78 -16.47
CA SER A 278 -23.30 15.00 -15.05
C SER A 278 -24.37 15.93 -14.48
N SER A 279 -24.31 16.19 -13.20
CA SER A 279 -25.24 17.07 -12.49
C SER A 279 -24.45 18.17 -11.78
N LEU A 280 -24.85 19.41 -11.97
CA LEU A 280 -24.26 20.58 -11.28
C LEU A 280 -24.29 20.50 -9.74
N LYS A 281 -25.05 19.53 -9.19
CA LYS A 281 -25.22 19.37 -7.73
C LYS A 281 -24.12 18.55 -7.07
N TYR A 282 -23.38 17.74 -7.84
CA TYR A 282 -22.49 16.74 -7.29
C TYR A 282 -21.14 16.71 -8.02
N HIS A 283 -20.09 16.49 -7.26
CA HIS A 283 -18.85 15.98 -7.81
C HIS A 283 -19.03 14.49 -8.12
N GLU A 284 -18.91 14.09 -9.40
CA GLU A 284 -19.23 12.73 -9.84
C GLU A 284 -17.99 11.90 -10.12
N PHE A 285 -17.95 10.68 -9.58
CA PHE A 285 -16.97 9.64 -9.92
C PHE A 285 -17.56 8.70 -10.97
N VAL A 286 -17.02 8.74 -12.18
CA VAL A 286 -17.50 7.94 -13.31
C VAL A 286 -16.52 6.84 -13.63
N ARG A 287 -16.92 5.59 -13.37
CA ARG A 287 -16.12 4.40 -13.71
C ARG A 287 -15.99 4.28 -15.22
N VAL A 288 -14.78 3.95 -15.68
CA VAL A 288 -14.49 3.79 -17.10
C VAL A 288 -13.73 2.50 -17.37
N LYS A 289 -14.00 1.91 -18.54
CA LYS A 289 -13.14 0.94 -19.16
C LYS A 289 -12.13 1.68 -20.03
N LEU A 290 -10.85 1.29 -19.96
CA LEU A 290 -9.80 1.85 -20.76
C LEU A 290 -9.37 0.90 -21.87
N GLY A 291 -9.07 1.45 -23.02
CA GLY A 291 -8.38 0.75 -24.09
C GLY A 291 -7.16 1.55 -24.52
N TYR A 292 -6.13 0.87 -25.01
CA TYR A 292 -4.94 1.50 -25.58
C TYR A 292 -4.85 1.17 -27.07
N ILE A 293 -5.13 2.16 -27.92
CA ILE A 293 -5.29 1.99 -29.36
C ILE A 293 -4.45 3.04 -30.09
N GLY A 294 -3.55 2.62 -31.00
CA GLY A 294 -2.73 3.54 -31.78
C GLY A 294 -1.90 4.52 -30.95
N GLY A 295 -1.37 4.05 -29.79
CA GLY A 295 -0.55 4.90 -28.91
C GLY A 295 -1.34 5.83 -28.00
N LYS A 296 -2.66 5.73 -27.93
CA LYS A 296 -3.54 6.62 -27.15
C LYS A 296 -4.52 5.82 -26.27
N TYR A 297 -4.81 6.36 -25.09
CA TYR A 297 -5.88 5.81 -24.26
C TYR A 297 -7.23 6.32 -24.74
N VAL A 298 -8.21 5.40 -24.74
CA VAL A 298 -9.63 5.71 -24.91
C VAL A 298 -10.38 5.27 -23.66
N ALA A 299 -11.35 6.08 -23.21
CA ALA A 299 -12.12 5.84 -22.00
C ALA A 299 -13.60 5.68 -22.35
N THR A 300 -14.17 4.53 -22.01
CA THR A 300 -15.59 4.25 -22.19
C THR A 300 -16.30 4.23 -20.84
N PRO A 301 -17.25 5.18 -20.59
CA PRO A 301 -18.02 5.18 -19.35
C PRO A 301 -18.82 3.89 -19.17
N LEU A 302 -18.71 3.29 -17.97
CA LEU A 302 -19.50 2.11 -17.58
C LEU A 302 -20.88 2.50 -17.03
N THR A 303 -21.72 1.50 -16.78
CA THR A 303 -23.07 1.69 -16.19
C THR A 303 -22.97 2.40 -14.85
N ARG A 304 -23.81 3.40 -14.63
CA ARG A 304 -23.75 4.34 -13.50
C ARG A 304 -24.52 3.92 -12.26
N GLY A 305 -25.21 2.79 -12.24
CA GLY A 305 -25.98 2.34 -11.09
C GLY A 305 -25.13 2.24 -9.82
N ALA A 306 -25.63 2.74 -8.70
CA ALA A 306 -24.97 2.65 -7.40
C ALA A 306 -24.87 1.19 -6.90
N GLY A 307 -25.82 0.33 -7.30
CA GLY A 307 -25.85 -1.10 -7.01
C GLY A 307 -25.07 -1.98 -7.99
N ALA A 308 -24.46 -1.40 -9.03
CA ALA A 308 -23.78 -2.16 -10.07
C ALA A 308 -22.35 -2.55 -9.67
N THR A 309 -22.16 -3.50 -8.76
CA THR A 309 -20.86 -3.97 -8.28
C THR A 309 -19.92 -4.37 -9.43
N MET A 310 -20.44 -5.07 -10.46
CA MET A 310 -19.66 -5.46 -11.63
C MET A 310 -19.07 -4.26 -12.39
N SER A 311 -19.62 -3.07 -12.25
CA SER A 311 -19.04 -1.87 -12.83
C SER A 311 -17.76 -1.41 -12.13
N LEU A 312 -17.53 -1.79 -10.86
CA LEU A 312 -16.26 -1.61 -10.16
C LEU A 312 -15.25 -2.68 -10.57
N VAL A 313 -15.68 -3.94 -10.63
CA VAL A 313 -14.83 -5.08 -11.03
C VAL A 313 -14.28 -4.89 -12.45
N ASN A 314 -15.13 -4.38 -13.37
CA ASN A 314 -14.78 -4.17 -14.77
C ASN A 314 -14.06 -2.83 -15.05
N ALA A 315 -14.04 -1.90 -14.08
CA ALA A 315 -13.42 -0.61 -14.28
C ALA A 315 -11.89 -0.72 -14.29
N ASP A 316 -11.26 -0.07 -15.26
CA ASP A 316 -9.81 0.13 -15.26
C ASP A 316 -9.41 1.45 -14.59
N GLY A 317 -10.38 2.35 -14.38
CA GLY A 317 -10.19 3.62 -13.73
C GLY A 317 -11.50 4.39 -13.55
N PHE A 318 -11.38 5.60 -13.04
CA PHE A 318 -12.51 6.54 -12.95
C PHE A 318 -12.06 7.95 -13.32
N LEU A 319 -12.98 8.70 -13.89
CA LEU A 319 -12.84 10.13 -14.11
C LEU A 319 -13.72 10.89 -13.11
N GLU A 320 -13.28 12.07 -12.75
CA GLU A 320 -14.00 13.00 -11.89
C GLU A 320 -14.62 14.10 -12.71
N ILE A 321 -15.88 14.44 -12.42
CA ILE A 321 -16.60 15.55 -13.05
C ILE A 321 -17.03 16.51 -11.95
N ASP A 322 -16.52 17.72 -11.99
CA ASP A 322 -16.81 18.74 -10.99
C ASP A 322 -18.27 19.22 -11.01
N GLN A 323 -18.72 19.76 -9.89
CA GLN A 323 -20.08 20.28 -9.71
C GLN A 323 -20.46 21.41 -10.70
N SER A 324 -19.48 22.10 -11.29
CA SER A 324 -19.69 23.17 -12.24
C SER A 324 -19.93 22.69 -13.69
N ILE A 325 -19.92 21.35 -13.92
CA ILE A 325 -19.93 20.77 -15.27
C ILE A 325 -21.14 19.86 -15.43
N GLU A 326 -22.01 20.15 -16.42
CA GLU A 326 -23.21 19.34 -16.73
C GLU A 326 -22.89 18.03 -17.46
N GLY A 327 -21.66 17.87 -17.90
CA GLY A 327 -21.18 16.67 -18.59
C GLY A 327 -19.98 16.95 -19.47
N ILE A 328 -19.46 15.87 -20.05
CA ILE A 328 -18.28 15.91 -20.92
C ILE A 328 -18.67 15.28 -22.27
N GLU A 329 -18.40 15.97 -23.37
CA GLU A 329 -18.73 15.50 -24.71
C GLU A 329 -17.81 14.36 -25.16
N ALA A 330 -18.30 13.50 -26.05
CA ALA A 330 -17.49 12.50 -26.74
C ALA A 330 -16.33 13.17 -27.49
N GLY A 331 -15.18 12.50 -27.54
CA GLY A 331 -13.96 13.03 -28.16
C GLY A 331 -13.14 13.98 -27.27
N THR A 332 -13.67 14.38 -26.11
CA THR A 332 -12.94 15.22 -25.16
C THR A 332 -11.82 14.42 -24.46
N ALA A 333 -10.66 15.06 -24.30
CA ALA A 333 -9.56 14.50 -23.50
C ALA A 333 -9.85 14.68 -22.00
N VAL A 334 -9.82 13.59 -21.25
CA VAL A 334 -10.11 13.53 -19.80
C VAL A 334 -8.94 12.90 -19.05
N ASN A 335 -8.80 13.27 -17.78
CA ASN A 335 -7.88 12.62 -16.86
C ASN A 335 -8.59 11.46 -16.19
N VAL A 336 -7.99 10.27 -16.22
CA VAL A 336 -8.52 9.06 -15.60
C VAL A 336 -7.56 8.59 -14.52
N LYS A 337 -8.04 8.50 -13.29
CA LYS A 337 -7.33 7.87 -12.17
C LYS A 337 -7.42 6.35 -12.31
N LEU A 338 -6.28 5.68 -12.35
CA LEU A 338 -6.21 4.23 -12.61
C LEU A 338 -6.60 3.39 -11.39
N LEU A 339 -7.34 2.32 -11.67
CA LEU A 339 -7.59 1.19 -10.75
C LEU A 339 -6.82 -0.06 -11.17
N SER A 340 -6.47 -0.15 -12.46
CA SER A 340 -5.64 -1.22 -13.04
C SER A 340 -4.26 -0.69 -13.44
N SER A 341 -3.26 -1.57 -13.53
CA SER A 341 -1.93 -1.19 -14.01
C SER A 341 -1.97 -0.80 -15.50
N GLU A 342 -1.13 0.17 -15.89
CA GLU A 342 -1.00 0.56 -17.30
C GLU A 342 -0.62 -0.61 -18.22
N ASP A 343 0.26 -1.49 -17.74
CA ASP A 343 0.72 -2.63 -18.53
C ASP A 343 -0.42 -3.61 -18.82
N LYS A 344 -1.29 -3.85 -17.83
CA LYS A 344 -2.50 -4.65 -18.04
C LYS A 344 -3.40 -4.02 -19.11
N ILE A 345 -3.61 -2.69 -19.05
CA ILE A 345 -4.45 -1.98 -20.02
C ILE A 345 -3.83 -2.04 -21.42
N LYS A 346 -2.51 -1.79 -21.54
CA LYS A 346 -1.79 -1.80 -22.81
C LYS A 346 -1.75 -3.16 -23.47
N ASN A 347 -1.70 -4.22 -22.67
CA ASN A 347 -1.63 -5.61 -23.14
C ASN A 347 -3.01 -6.27 -23.30
N THR A 348 -4.11 -5.52 -23.08
CA THR A 348 -5.46 -6.02 -23.24
C THR A 348 -5.95 -5.76 -24.67
N LEU A 349 -6.45 -6.80 -25.35
CA LEU A 349 -7.11 -6.65 -26.63
C LEU A 349 -8.46 -5.93 -26.44
N VAL A 350 -8.66 -4.86 -27.18
CA VAL A 350 -9.89 -4.06 -27.13
C VAL A 350 -10.79 -4.43 -28.31
N CYS A 351 -11.91 -5.07 -28.02
CA CYS A 351 -12.94 -5.35 -29.01
C CYS A 351 -14.11 -4.34 -28.81
N ILE A 352 -14.47 -3.64 -29.89
CA ILE A 352 -15.58 -2.68 -29.89
C ILE A 352 -16.61 -3.15 -30.92
N GLY A 353 -17.79 -3.53 -30.46
CA GLY A 353 -18.85 -4.02 -31.34
C GLY A 353 -20.02 -4.62 -30.55
N SER A 354 -21.03 -5.07 -31.26
CA SER A 354 -22.09 -5.93 -30.76
C SER A 354 -21.72 -7.41 -30.95
N HIS A 355 -22.53 -8.35 -30.45
CA HIS A 355 -22.35 -9.79 -30.62
C HIS A 355 -21.97 -10.15 -32.06
N ASP A 356 -20.69 -10.44 -32.25
CA ASP A 356 -20.16 -10.96 -33.49
C ASP A 356 -19.51 -12.32 -33.19
N PRO A 357 -20.00 -13.41 -33.79
CA PRO A 357 -19.44 -14.76 -33.57
C PRO A 357 -17.93 -14.84 -33.83
N ILE A 358 -17.38 -13.97 -34.69
CA ILE A 358 -15.94 -13.92 -34.96
C ILE A 358 -15.18 -13.43 -33.74
N ILE A 359 -15.71 -12.44 -33.03
CA ILE A 359 -15.10 -11.91 -31.79
C ILE A 359 -15.12 -12.98 -30.70
N ASP A 360 -16.25 -13.69 -30.55
CA ASP A 360 -16.41 -14.75 -29.55
C ASP A 360 -15.45 -15.91 -29.83
N ILE A 361 -15.32 -16.36 -31.10
CA ILE A 361 -14.38 -17.41 -31.51
C ILE A 361 -12.92 -16.94 -31.33
N ALA A 362 -12.61 -15.69 -31.67
CA ALA A 362 -11.26 -15.15 -31.47
C ALA A 362 -10.88 -15.09 -29.99
N ALA A 363 -11.83 -14.73 -29.11
CA ALA A 363 -11.61 -14.72 -27.66
C ALA A 363 -11.38 -16.15 -27.13
N ASP A 364 -12.13 -17.14 -27.58
CA ASP A 364 -11.95 -18.54 -27.18
C ASP A 364 -10.61 -19.14 -27.64
N ILE A 365 -10.10 -18.72 -28.80
CA ILE A 365 -8.79 -19.20 -29.32
C ILE A 365 -7.62 -18.54 -28.55
N MET A 366 -7.83 -17.34 -28.00
CA MET A 366 -6.79 -16.60 -27.27
C MET A 366 -6.69 -16.97 -25.78
N HIS A 367 -7.65 -17.72 -25.26
CA HIS A 367 -7.65 -18.31 -23.91
C HIS A 367 -7.01 -19.68 -23.91
#